data_70cfe774a1c1afabdab42b615e3725e3
#
_entry.id   70cfe774a1c1afabdab42b615e3725e3
#
_cell.length_a   1.000
_cell.length_b   1.000
_cell.length_c   1.000
_cell.angle_alpha   90.00
_cell.angle_beta   90.00
_cell.angle_gamma   90.00
#
_symmetry.space_group_name_H-M   'P 1'
#
loop_
_entity.id
_entity.type
_entity.pdbx_description
1 polymer ?
#
loop_
_entity_poly.entity_id
_entity_poly.type
_entity_poly.pdbx_seq_one_letter_code
_entity_poly.pdbx_strand_id
1 'polypeptide(L)'
;MRGMRRMTAVESDRRKIEEAYLKAVDIGYSYHLAKKMEEFKSNPVLGYRTAGSKAEFDTGEFLKEEMERIGLSDIHKDELCLDSWEFEKAVLRFADRDGKEHEFQLGAYQTEFVTDGWKEYPLVYAGRGKEADYDGVDVTGCLVMVDINQRDEWWINYPVYQAHLK
;
A
#
# COMPACT_ATOMS: atom_id res chain seq x y z
N MET A 1 27.45 -6.88 -43.17
CA MET A 1 27.78 -5.52 -42.64
C MET A 1 26.49 -4.75 -42.43
N ARG A 2 26.04 -4.55 -41.18
CA ARG A 2 24.91 -3.67 -40.88
C ARG A 2 25.41 -2.21 -40.93
N GLY A 3 24.94 -1.45 -41.91
CA GLY A 3 25.29 -0.05 -42.05
C GLY A 3 24.93 0.74 -40.81
N MET A 4 25.88 1.40 -40.20
CA MET A 4 25.70 2.35 -39.11
C MET A 4 24.86 3.53 -39.63
N ARG A 5 23.59 3.62 -39.21
CA ARG A 5 22.72 4.75 -39.54
C ARG A 5 23.29 5.99 -38.83
N ARG A 6 23.65 7.01 -39.62
CA ARG A 6 24.09 8.30 -39.07
C ARG A 6 22.90 8.92 -38.33
N MET A 7 23.08 9.24 -37.03
CA MET A 7 22.10 9.99 -36.24
C MET A 7 21.86 11.37 -36.83
N THR A 8 20.63 11.80 -36.87
CA THR A 8 20.26 13.17 -37.25
C THR A 8 20.69 14.16 -36.17
N ALA A 9 20.79 15.45 -36.48
CA ALA A 9 21.10 16.49 -35.50
C ALA A 9 20.08 16.51 -34.36
N VAL A 10 18.79 16.33 -34.68
CA VAL A 10 17.70 16.28 -33.70
C VAL A 10 17.82 15.09 -32.73
N GLU A 11 18.17 13.91 -33.27
CA GLU A 11 18.42 12.71 -32.44
C GLU A 11 19.63 12.90 -31.52
N SER A 12 20.67 13.58 -31.99
CA SER A 12 21.86 13.91 -31.19
C SER A 12 21.54 14.87 -30.04
N ASP A 13 20.76 15.91 -30.29
CA ASP A 13 20.40 16.90 -29.27
C ASP A 13 19.44 16.32 -28.24
N ARG A 14 18.46 15.52 -28.67
CA ARG A 14 17.60 14.77 -27.76
C ARG A 14 18.41 13.87 -26.83
N ARG A 15 19.37 13.13 -27.35
CA ARG A 15 20.22 12.27 -26.54
C ARG A 15 21.06 13.04 -25.50
N LYS A 16 21.59 14.21 -25.86
CA LYS A 16 22.31 15.06 -24.92
C LYS A 16 21.40 15.53 -23.76
N ILE A 17 20.16 15.90 -24.08
CA ILE A 17 19.15 16.29 -23.08
C ILE A 17 18.84 15.11 -22.15
N GLU A 18 18.62 13.93 -22.70
CA GLU A 18 18.37 12.71 -21.94
C GLU A 18 19.55 12.36 -21.03
N GLU A 19 20.78 12.44 -21.52
CA GLU A 19 22.00 12.20 -20.72
C GLU A 19 22.18 13.23 -19.62
N ALA A 20 21.89 14.50 -19.88
CA ALA A 20 21.94 15.56 -18.87
C ALA A 20 20.87 15.35 -17.78
N TYR A 21 19.65 14.98 -18.17
CA TYR A 21 18.57 14.66 -17.26
C TYR A 21 18.93 13.47 -16.37
N LEU A 22 19.42 12.37 -16.94
CA LEU A 22 19.79 11.18 -16.17
C LEU A 22 20.91 11.45 -15.16
N LYS A 23 21.86 12.34 -15.51
CA LYS A 23 22.92 12.77 -14.59
C LYS A 23 22.40 13.67 -13.45
N ALA A 24 21.30 14.40 -13.68
CA ALA A 24 20.69 15.27 -12.69
C ALA A 24 19.73 14.53 -11.73
N VAL A 25 19.35 13.27 -12.04
CA VAL A 25 18.52 12.47 -11.14
C VAL A 25 19.28 12.15 -9.86
N ASP A 26 18.76 12.65 -8.74
CA ASP A 26 19.28 12.37 -7.41
C ASP A 26 18.41 11.35 -6.68
N ILE A 27 18.82 10.09 -6.71
CA ILE A 27 18.12 8.99 -6.01
C ILE A 27 18.22 9.19 -4.49
N GLY A 28 19.32 9.77 -3.99
CA GLY A 28 19.50 10.07 -2.57
C GLY A 28 18.45 11.07 -2.07
N TYR A 29 18.19 12.10 -2.86
CA TYR A 29 17.14 13.08 -2.58
C TYR A 29 15.74 12.41 -2.57
N SER A 30 15.43 11.61 -3.58
CA SER A 30 14.15 10.89 -3.65
C SER A 30 13.95 9.95 -2.45
N TYR A 31 15.01 9.24 -2.06
CA TYR A 31 14.98 8.37 -0.89
C TYR A 31 14.80 9.16 0.41
N HIS A 32 15.46 10.32 0.52
CA HIS A 32 15.29 11.22 1.66
C HIS A 32 13.83 11.69 1.80
N LEU A 33 13.20 12.09 0.70
CA LEU A 33 11.78 12.47 0.71
C LEU A 33 10.89 11.30 1.15
N ALA A 34 11.12 10.10 0.63
CA ALA A 34 10.38 8.91 1.03
C ALA A 34 10.51 8.65 2.53
N LYS A 35 11.72 8.75 3.08
CA LYS A 35 11.97 8.63 4.51
C LYS A 35 11.27 9.70 5.33
N LYS A 36 11.29 10.94 4.86
CA LYS A 36 10.58 12.03 5.53
C LYS A 36 9.07 11.80 5.56
N MET A 37 8.51 11.29 4.47
CA MET A 37 7.10 10.95 4.39
C MET A 37 6.69 9.81 5.35
N GLU A 38 7.60 8.91 5.74
CA GLU A 38 7.35 7.89 6.76
C GLU A 38 7.13 8.46 8.17
N GLU A 39 7.54 9.69 8.43
CA GLU A 39 7.34 10.34 9.73
C GLU A 39 5.87 10.74 9.97
N PHE A 40 5.12 11.00 8.89
CA PHE A 40 3.70 11.34 8.96
C PHE A 40 2.86 10.07 9.05
N LYS A 41 2.35 9.77 10.22
CA LYS A 41 1.62 8.53 10.53
C LYS A 41 0.27 8.83 11.17
N SER A 42 -0.80 8.21 10.69
CA SER A 42 -2.08 8.18 11.39
C SER A 42 -2.11 7.06 12.44
N ASN A 43 -1.35 5.99 12.23
CA ASN A 43 -1.16 4.94 13.22
C ASN A 43 0.33 4.83 13.61
N PRO A 44 0.71 5.09 14.87
CA PRO A 44 2.10 5.13 15.30
C PRO A 44 2.76 3.74 15.35
N VAL A 45 1.98 2.68 15.49
CA VAL A 45 2.47 1.30 15.61
C VAL A 45 2.73 0.69 14.24
N LEU A 46 1.75 0.78 13.34
CA LEU A 46 1.81 0.16 12.00
C LEU A 46 2.38 1.09 10.93
N GLY A 47 2.49 2.38 11.21
CA GLY A 47 3.23 3.33 10.39
C GLY A 47 2.57 3.76 9.08
N TYR A 48 1.28 3.51 8.88
CA TYR A 48 0.55 3.94 7.70
C TYR A 48 -0.15 5.30 7.87
N ARG A 49 -0.63 5.86 6.77
CA ARG A 49 -1.52 7.02 6.69
C ARG A 49 -2.82 6.60 6.05
N THR A 50 -3.92 6.90 6.70
CA THR A 50 -5.25 6.72 6.12
C THR A 50 -5.67 7.97 5.35
N ALA A 51 -6.42 7.78 4.27
CA ALA A 51 -7.02 8.88 3.53
C ALA A 51 -7.97 9.68 4.46
N GLY A 52 -7.95 11.01 4.34
CA GLY A 52 -8.70 11.93 5.19
C GLY A 52 -8.11 12.16 6.59
N SER A 53 -6.96 11.55 6.92
CA SER A 53 -6.30 11.77 8.21
C SER A 53 -5.48 13.06 8.23
N LYS A 54 -5.25 13.60 9.45
CA LYS A 54 -4.32 14.71 9.63
C LYS A 54 -2.92 14.40 9.07
N ALA A 55 -2.45 13.17 9.20
CA ALA A 55 -1.15 12.76 8.69
C ALA A 55 -1.08 12.82 7.15
N GLU A 56 -2.17 12.51 6.44
CA GLU A 56 -2.25 12.71 4.99
C GLU A 56 -2.18 14.18 4.64
N PHE A 57 -2.96 15.01 5.32
CA PHE A 57 -2.95 16.46 5.12
C PHE A 57 -1.54 17.05 5.34
N ASP A 58 -0.89 16.74 6.46
CA ASP A 58 0.47 17.20 6.78
C ASP A 58 1.49 16.74 5.74
N THR A 59 1.32 15.52 5.19
CA THR A 59 2.16 15.03 4.08
C THR A 59 1.95 15.86 2.81
N GLY A 60 0.71 16.23 2.51
CA GLY A 60 0.38 17.09 1.38
C GLY A 60 1.01 18.49 1.51
N GLU A 61 0.99 19.10 2.69
CA GLU A 61 1.65 20.38 2.95
C GLU A 61 3.17 20.26 2.76
N PHE A 62 3.79 19.24 3.35
CA PHE A 62 5.21 18.98 3.17
C PHE A 62 5.60 18.83 1.69
N LEU A 63 4.85 18.06 0.92
CA LEU A 63 5.12 17.87 -0.51
C LEU A 63 4.94 19.18 -1.30
N LYS A 64 3.95 19.98 -0.96
CA LYS A 64 3.75 21.29 -1.57
C LYS A 64 4.95 22.21 -1.33
N GLU A 65 5.42 22.32 -0.08
CA GLU A 65 6.61 23.11 0.28
C GLU A 65 7.86 22.63 -0.48
N GLU A 66 8.04 21.30 -0.62
CA GLU A 66 9.14 20.73 -1.39
C GLU A 66 9.05 21.05 -2.88
N MET A 67 7.86 21.00 -3.47
CA MET A 67 7.63 21.39 -4.86
C MET A 67 7.98 22.86 -5.10
N GLU A 68 7.57 23.75 -4.20
CA GLU A 68 7.93 25.18 -4.24
C GLU A 68 9.45 25.36 -4.11
N ARG A 69 10.09 24.64 -3.18
CA ARG A 69 11.52 24.71 -2.93
C ARG A 69 12.39 24.32 -4.13
N ILE A 70 11.95 23.35 -4.92
CA ILE A 70 12.63 22.93 -6.15
C ILE A 70 12.28 23.80 -7.37
N GLY A 71 11.46 24.83 -7.18
CA GLY A 71 11.17 25.84 -8.21
C GLY A 71 9.97 25.51 -9.10
N LEU A 72 9.10 24.56 -8.71
CA LEU A 72 7.83 24.39 -9.40
C LEU A 72 6.90 25.58 -9.11
N SER A 73 6.07 25.92 -10.06
CA SER A 73 5.09 27.00 -10.00
C SER A 73 3.69 26.46 -10.30
N ASP A 74 2.67 27.26 -9.97
CA ASP A 74 1.27 26.91 -10.19
C ASP A 74 0.84 25.64 -9.45
N ILE A 75 1.31 25.54 -8.19
CA ILE A 75 1.01 24.41 -7.30
C ILE A 75 -0.31 24.71 -6.58
N HIS A 76 -1.28 23.85 -6.77
CA HIS A 76 -2.59 23.95 -6.12
C HIS A 76 -3.00 22.59 -5.55
N LYS A 77 -3.99 22.60 -4.67
CA LYS A 77 -4.60 21.41 -4.11
C LYS A 77 -6.02 21.29 -4.64
N ASP A 78 -6.37 20.11 -5.08
CA ASP A 78 -7.75 19.77 -5.38
C ASP A 78 -8.39 19.18 -4.13
N GLU A 79 -9.41 19.85 -3.61
CA GLU A 79 -10.14 19.38 -2.44
C GLU A 79 -11.22 18.39 -2.87
N LEU A 80 -11.28 17.27 -2.19
CA LEU A 80 -12.32 16.27 -2.35
C LEU A 80 -12.82 15.81 -0.99
N CYS A 81 -14.11 15.48 -0.92
CA CYS A 81 -14.71 14.89 0.28
C CYS A 81 -14.66 13.36 0.15
N LEU A 82 -14.21 12.71 1.21
CA LEU A 82 -14.22 11.26 1.33
C LEU A 82 -14.50 10.86 2.77
N ASP A 83 -14.98 9.63 2.97
CA ASP A 83 -15.14 9.09 4.31
C ASP A 83 -13.76 8.87 4.94
N SER A 84 -13.58 9.45 6.12
CA SER A 84 -12.37 9.18 6.90
C SER A 84 -12.52 7.83 7.61
N TRP A 85 -11.42 7.11 7.71
CA TRP A 85 -11.34 5.83 8.37
C TRP A 85 -10.19 5.81 9.37
N GLU A 86 -10.51 5.46 10.61
CA GLU A 86 -9.53 5.32 11.68
C GLU A 86 -9.47 3.89 12.18
N PHE A 87 -8.28 3.46 12.52
CA PHE A 87 -7.99 2.14 13.02
C PHE A 87 -7.24 2.24 14.34
N GLU A 88 -7.80 1.69 15.40
CA GLU A 88 -7.14 1.68 16.70
C GLU A 88 -6.17 0.51 16.81
N LYS A 89 -6.67 -0.71 16.77
CA LYS A 89 -5.88 -1.93 16.81
C LYS A 89 -6.70 -3.14 16.37
N ALA A 90 -6.01 -4.16 15.86
CA ALA A 90 -6.52 -5.51 15.75
C ALA A 90 -5.44 -6.51 16.19
N VAL A 91 -5.82 -7.51 16.94
CA VAL A 91 -4.91 -8.52 17.48
C VAL A 91 -5.51 -9.89 17.21
N LEU A 92 -4.74 -10.76 16.58
CA LEU A 92 -5.07 -12.16 16.39
C LEU A 92 -4.26 -13.00 17.36
N ARG A 93 -4.95 -13.85 18.12
CA ARG A 93 -4.31 -14.86 18.99
C ARG A 93 -4.82 -16.24 18.62
N PHE A 94 -3.91 -17.19 18.54
CA PHE A 94 -4.26 -18.59 18.29
C PHE A 94 -3.21 -19.54 18.93
N ALA A 95 -3.63 -20.76 19.21
CA ALA A 95 -2.71 -21.82 19.57
C ALA A 95 -2.40 -22.70 18.33
N ASP A 96 -1.14 -23.04 18.15
CA ASP A 96 -0.73 -24.00 17.11
C ASP A 96 -1.03 -25.45 17.52
N ARG A 97 -0.66 -26.41 16.66
CA ARG A 97 -0.90 -27.84 16.89
C ARG A 97 -0.21 -28.39 18.14
N ASP A 98 0.87 -27.74 18.57
CA ASP A 98 1.64 -28.10 19.75
C ASP A 98 1.13 -27.40 21.02
N GLY A 99 0.06 -26.63 20.90
CA GLY A 99 -0.57 -25.87 21.97
C GLY A 99 0.19 -24.59 22.35
N LYS A 100 1.14 -24.16 21.50
CA LYS A 100 1.86 -22.89 21.72
C LYS A 100 1.01 -21.74 21.26
N GLU A 101 0.85 -20.75 22.14
CA GLU A 101 0.15 -19.52 21.80
C GLU A 101 0.99 -18.58 20.95
N HIS A 102 0.33 -17.99 19.95
CA HIS A 102 0.86 -16.96 19.07
C HIS A 102 -0.05 -15.74 19.12
N GLU A 103 0.56 -14.57 19.12
CA GLU A 103 -0.13 -13.30 19.04
C GLU A 103 0.46 -12.44 17.92
N PHE A 104 -0.40 -11.92 17.05
CA PHE A 104 -0.03 -11.05 15.95
C PHE A 104 -0.82 -9.76 16.02
N GLN A 105 -0.12 -8.66 15.88
CA GLN A 105 -0.75 -7.39 15.63
C GLN A 105 -1.05 -7.28 14.15
N LEU A 106 -2.33 -7.11 13.82
CA LEU A 106 -2.81 -7.00 12.45
C LEU A 106 -2.93 -5.53 12.04
N GLY A 107 -2.74 -5.27 10.76
CA GLY A 107 -3.24 -4.09 10.11
C GLY A 107 -4.73 -4.23 9.80
N ALA A 108 -5.32 -3.17 9.27
CA ALA A 108 -6.67 -3.20 8.74
C ALA A 108 -6.74 -2.36 7.46
N TYR A 109 -7.75 -2.59 6.66
CA TYR A 109 -7.97 -1.87 5.42
C TYR A 109 -9.47 -1.63 5.23
N GLN A 110 -9.90 -0.40 5.51
CA GLN A 110 -11.26 0.09 5.29
C GLN A 110 -12.37 -0.89 5.70
N THR A 111 -12.24 -1.48 6.90
CA THR A 111 -13.24 -2.42 7.42
C THR A 111 -14.04 -1.76 8.54
N GLU A 112 -15.31 -2.10 8.65
CA GLU A 112 -16.20 -1.70 9.75
C GLU A 112 -16.34 -2.79 10.81
N PHE A 113 -15.38 -3.70 10.89
CA PHE A 113 -15.44 -4.82 11.81
C PHE A 113 -14.90 -4.44 13.19
N VAL A 114 -15.76 -4.52 14.20
CA VAL A 114 -15.43 -4.25 15.60
C VAL A 114 -15.89 -5.42 16.46
N THR A 115 -15.01 -5.91 17.35
CA THR A 115 -15.32 -7.04 18.20
C THR A 115 -15.76 -6.67 19.61
N ASP A 116 -15.55 -5.45 20.09
CA ASP A 116 -15.80 -5.05 21.47
C ASP A 116 -15.20 -6.08 22.46
N GLY A 117 -13.88 -6.22 22.43
CA GLY A 117 -13.12 -7.21 23.19
C GLY A 117 -12.77 -8.47 22.37
N TRP A 118 -12.30 -9.49 23.08
CA TRP A 118 -11.92 -10.76 22.49
C TRP A 118 -13.15 -11.57 22.08
N LYS A 119 -13.12 -12.08 20.84
CA LYS A 119 -14.10 -13.04 20.34
C LYS A 119 -13.37 -14.20 19.67
N GLU A 120 -13.90 -15.40 19.82
CA GLU A 120 -13.37 -16.60 19.20
C GLU A 120 -14.12 -16.91 17.91
N TYR A 121 -13.36 -17.25 16.88
CA TYR A 121 -13.87 -17.66 15.59
C TYR A 121 -13.11 -18.89 15.11
N PRO A 122 -13.75 -19.82 14.41
CA PRO A 122 -13.03 -20.83 13.65
C PRO A 122 -12.11 -20.16 12.64
N LEU A 123 -10.92 -20.71 12.43
CA LEU A 123 -9.97 -20.23 11.43
C LEU A 123 -9.91 -21.22 10.26
N VAL A 124 -10.14 -20.73 9.06
CA VAL A 124 -10.06 -21.51 7.83
C VAL A 124 -8.98 -20.91 6.93
N TYR A 125 -8.05 -21.74 6.48
CA TYR A 125 -7.07 -21.34 5.47
C TYR A 125 -7.58 -21.70 4.08
N ALA A 126 -7.77 -20.73 3.21
CA ALA A 126 -8.29 -20.84 1.86
C ALA A 126 -7.24 -20.50 0.79
N GLY A 127 -6.00 -21.00 0.94
CA GLY A 127 -4.95 -20.91 -0.05
C GLY A 127 -4.74 -19.49 -0.59
N ARG A 128 -4.95 -19.32 -1.90
CA ARG A 128 -4.85 -18.03 -2.59
C ARG A 128 -6.16 -17.25 -2.63
N GLY A 129 -7.22 -17.76 -1.99
CA GLY A 129 -8.55 -17.15 -1.99
C GLY A 129 -9.20 -17.08 -3.37
N LYS A 130 -8.89 -18.03 -4.26
CA LYS A 130 -9.55 -18.18 -5.55
C LYS A 130 -10.87 -18.93 -5.36
N GLU A 131 -11.78 -18.79 -6.31
CA GLU A 131 -13.07 -19.46 -6.23
C GLU A 131 -12.96 -20.98 -5.96
N ALA A 132 -12.03 -21.65 -6.62
CA ALA A 132 -11.76 -23.08 -6.43
C ALA A 132 -11.21 -23.43 -5.04
N ASP A 133 -10.60 -22.51 -4.33
CA ASP A 133 -10.06 -22.75 -2.98
C ASP A 133 -11.17 -22.87 -1.93
N TYR A 134 -12.41 -22.49 -2.29
CA TYR A 134 -13.61 -22.60 -1.45
C TYR A 134 -14.50 -23.80 -1.81
N ASP A 135 -14.14 -24.61 -2.81
CA ASP A 135 -14.94 -25.75 -3.22
C ASP A 135 -15.10 -26.76 -2.08
N GLY A 136 -16.34 -26.93 -1.62
CA GLY A 136 -16.67 -27.83 -0.51
C GLY A 136 -16.26 -27.34 0.89
N VAL A 137 -15.86 -26.09 1.02
CA VAL A 137 -15.47 -25.47 2.29
C VAL A 137 -16.53 -24.45 2.71
N ASP A 138 -17.16 -24.66 3.87
CA ASP A 138 -18.03 -23.66 4.49
C ASP A 138 -17.19 -22.72 5.34
N VAL A 139 -17.20 -21.44 4.99
CA VAL A 139 -16.48 -20.38 5.70
C VAL A 139 -17.40 -19.42 6.45
N THR A 140 -18.69 -19.72 6.49
CA THR A 140 -19.68 -18.89 7.18
C THR A 140 -19.34 -18.72 8.64
N GLY A 141 -19.20 -17.49 9.10
CA GLY A 141 -18.85 -17.17 10.50
C GLY A 141 -17.42 -17.51 10.90
N CYS A 142 -16.53 -17.77 9.95
CA CYS A 142 -15.13 -18.06 10.19
C CYS A 142 -14.22 -16.83 9.92
N LEU A 143 -13.05 -16.85 10.52
CA LEU A 143 -11.92 -16.07 10.03
C LEU A 143 -11.27 -16.82 8.86
N VAL A 144 -11.19 -16.17 7.71
CA VAL A 144 -10.58 -16.75 6.52
C VAL A 144 -9.17 -16.19 6.34
N MET A 145 -8.19 -17.08 6.32
CA MET A 145 -6.81 -16.75 6.03
C MET A 145 -6.50 -17.08 4.58
N VAL A 146 -5.94 -16.12 3.84
CA VAL A 146 -5.52 -16.28 2.45
C VAL A 146 -4.12 -15.75 2.23
N ASP A 147 -3.38 -16.35 1.31
CA ASP A 147 -2.09 -15.83 0.86
C ASP A 147 -2.28 -14.74 -0.19
N ILE A 148 -1.78 -13.56 0.09
CA ILE A 148 -1.77 -12.43 -0.85
C ILE A 148 -0.36 -12.26 -1.39
N ASN A 149 -0.18 -12.37 -2.73
CA ASN A 149 1.07 -12.07 -3.38
C ASN A 149 0.94 -10.82 -4.26
N GLN A 150 1.37 -9.70 -3.75
CA GLN A 150 1.31 -8.40 -4.44
C GLN A 150 2.14 -8.34 -5.73
N ARG A 151 3.09 -9.26 -5.93
CA ARG A 151 3.94 -9.28 -7.13
C ARG A 151 3.27 -9.98 -8.31
N ASP A 152 2.44 -10.98 -8.03
CA ASP A 152 1.83 -11.82 -9.05
C ASP A 152 0.40 -11.38 -9.39
N GLU A 153 -0.22 -10.59 -8.51
CA GLU A 153 -1.63 -10.21 -8.62
C GLU A 153 -1.78 -8.69 -8.57
N TRP A 154 -2.25 -8.14 -9.66
CA TRP A 154 -2.51 -6.71 -9.78
C TRP A 154 -3.70 -6.24 -8.92
N TRP A 155 -4.59 -7.16 -8.50
CA TRP A 155 -5.75 -6.87 -7.67
C TRP A 155 -5.70 -7.65 -6.35
N ILE A 156 -5.04 -7.07 -5.37
CA ILE A 156 -4.83 -7.69 -4.05
C ILE A 156 -6.13 -7.88 -3.25
N ASN A 157 -7.19 -7.14 -3.58
CA ASN A 157 -8.47 -7.25 -2.87
C ASN A 157 -9.34 -8.41 -3.37
N TYR A 158 -8.98 -9.05 -4.47
CA TYR A 158 -9.75 -10.16 -5.03
C TYR A 158 -9.95 -11.33 -4.05
N PRO A 159 -8.94 -11.81 -3.33
CA PRO A 159 -9.11 -12.87 -2.33
C PRO A 159 -10.07 -12.47 -1.21
N VAL A 160 -10.02 -11.22 -0.76
CA VAL A 160 -10.93 -10.68 0.27
C VAL A 160 -12.37 -10.63 -0.26
N TYR A 161 -12.55 -10.18 -1.49
CA TYR A 161 -13.86 -10.14 -2.14
C TYR A 161 -14.45 -11.53 -2.31
N GLN A 162 -13.65 -12.52 -2.71
CA GLN A 162 -14.11 -13.92 -2.84
C GLN A 162 -14.55 -14.50 -1.49
N ALA A 163 -13.78 -14.25 -0.41
CA ALA A 163 -14.16 -14.68 0.94
C ALA A 163 -15.51 -14.07 1.39
N HIS A 164 -15.82 -12.86 0.92
CA HIS A 164 -17.08 -12.17 1.25
C HIS A 164 -18.30 -12.75 0.53
N LEU A 165 -18.08 -13.36 -0.63
CA LEU A 165 -19.15 -13.97 -1.43
C LEU A 165 -19.53 -15.39 -0.97
N LYS A 166 -18.73 -16.01 -0.12
CA LYS A 166 -18.91 -17.40 0.36
C LYS A 166 -19.46 -17.44 1.77
#